data_2a471eadb7407871a4a44791ffd314ca
#
_entry.id   2a471eadb7407871a4a44791ffd314ca
#
_cell.length_a   1.000
_cell.length_b   1.000
_cell.length_c   1.000
_cell.angle_alpha   90.00
_cell.angle_beta   90.00
_cell.angle_gamma   90.00
#
_symmetry.space_group_name_H-M   'P 1'
#
loop_
_entity.id
_entity.type
_entity.pdbx_description
1 polymer ?
#
loop_
_entity_poly.entity_id
_entity_poly.type
_entity_poly.pdbx_seq_one_letter_code
_entity_poly.pdbx_strand_id
1 'polypeptide(L)'
;MFRLRNLKIVESMEELSRIPNGKVLINTINAHSYNTALKDSLFAEALQNGDYLIPDGASIVKVCGWINAKSRPKERIAGWDLFMYEMKAPLPSCEGMDGNRKKKVMFLGSSESVLSRIRQEAGYIFHDMEVITYSPPYKPEFSDEDSRAMVKAVNEANPDLLWIGMTAPKQEKWT
;
A
#
# COMPACT_ATOMS: atom_id res chain seq x y z
N MET A 1 -5.82 0.37 23.02
CA MET A 1 -7.05 -0.24 22.50
C MET A 1 -7.35 0.37 21.13
N PHE A 2 -7.45 -0.43 20.08
CA PHE A 2 -7.77 0.00 18.72
C PHE A 2 -9.20 0.54 18.62
N ARG A 3 -9.36 1.81 18.31
CA ARG A 3 -10.66 2.49 18.20
C ARG A 3 -10.66 3.43 17.01
N LEU A 4 -11.63 3.29 16.14
CA LEU A 4 -11.79 4.11 14.94
C LEU A 4 -11.75 5.61 15.25
N ARG A 5 -12.35 6.02 16.36
CA ARG A 5 -12.37 7.42 16.83
C ARG A 5 -10.98 8.04 16.97
N ASN A 6 -9.96 7.23 17.29
CA ASN A 6 -8.62 7.70 17.62
C ASN A 6 -7.62 7.55 16.48
N LEU A 7 -8.02 6.89 15.38
CA LEU A 7 -7.12 6.67 14.25
C LEU A 7 -6.85 7.96 13.50
N LYS A 8 -5.62 8.11 13.04
CA LYS A 8 -5.25 9.14 12.07
C LYS A 8 -5.50 8.56 10.69
N ILE A 9 -6.57 9.02 10.03
CA ILE A 9 -6.98 8.56 8.70
C ILE A 9 -6.86 9.74 7.76
N VAL A 10 -6.33 9.50 6.56
CA VAL A 10 -6.23 10.50 5.49
C VAL A 10 -7.63 11.02 5.14
N GLU A 11 -7.76 12.34 5.04
CA GLU A 11 -9.06 12.98 4.86
C GLU A 11 -9.41 13.24 3.39
N SER A 12 -8.40 13.37 2.51
CA SER A 12 -8.59 13.60 1.07
C SER A 12 -7.38 13.18 0.25
N MET A 13 -7.57 12.99 -1.07
CA MET A 13 -6.46 12.76 -2.01
C MET A 13 -5.45 13.91 -2.03
N GLU A 14 -5.88 15.15 -1.77
CA GLU A 14 -4.98 16.29 -1.68
C GLU A 14 -3.95 16.15 -0.55
N GLU A 15 -4.32 15.53 0.57
CA GLU A 15 -3.38 15.23 1.66
C GLU A 15 -2.28 14.26 1.19
N LEU A 16 -2.63 13.27 0.38
CA LEU A 16 -1.67 12.33 -0.20
C LEU A 16 -0.71 13.00 -1.19
N SER A 17 -1.17 14.01 -1.92
CA SER A 17 -0.30 14.75 -2.86
C SER A 17 0.82 15.53 -2.17
N ARG A 18 0.77 15.67 -0.85
CA ARG A 18 1.75 16.37 -0.02
C ARG A 18 2.67 15.43 0.74
N ILE A 19 2.62 14.12 0.45
CA ILE A 19 3.52 13.14 1.08
C ILE A 19 4.97 13.52 0.72
N PRO A 20 5.86 13.62 1.73
CA PRO A 20 7.26 13.94 1.47
C PRO A 20 7.94 12.81 0.71
N ASN A 21 8.96 13.16 -0.08
CA ASN A 21 9.82 12.17 -0.71
C ASN A 21 10.51 11.31 0.35
N GLY A 22 10.47 9.99 0.19
CA GLY A 22 11.09 9.05 1.11
C GLY A 22 10.39 7.71 1.13
N LYS A 23 10.80 6.85 2.05
CA LYS A 23 10.14 5.57 2.29
C LYS A 23 8.88 5.81 3.13
N VAL A 24 7.73 5.54 2.55
CA VAL A 24 6.43 5.77 3.17
C VAL A 24 5.58 4.50 3.07
N LEU A 25 4.99 4.08 4.17
CA LEU A 25 4.06 2.97 4.24
C LEU A 25 2.62 3.48 4.31
N ILE A 26 1.82 3.14 3.29
CA ILE A 26 0.41 3.50 3.22
C ILE A 26 -0.44 2.24 3.37
N ASN A 27 -1.22 2.18 4.45
CA ASN A 27 -2.18 1.12 4.69
C ASN A 27 -3.60 1.55 4.31
N THR A 28 -4.49 0.56 4.10
CA THR A 28 -5.91 0.80 3.84
C THR A 28 -6.78 0.35 5.01
N ILE A 29 -7.85 1.08 5.29
CA ILE A 29 -8.84 0.67 6.28
C ILE A 29 -10.25 0.64 5.69
N ASN A 30 -10.92 -0.49 5.87
CA ASN A 30 -12.34 -0.66 5.56
C ASN A 30 -13.05 -1.36 6.74
N ALA A 31 -14.35 -1.62 6.64
CA ALA A 31 -15.09 -2.26 7.73
C ALA A 31 -14.57 -3.66 8.07
N HIS A 32 -14.11 -4.42 7.07
CA HIS A 32 -13.56 -5.76 7.29
C HIS A 32 -12.23 -5.67 8.05
N SER A 33 -11.27 -4.86 7.58
CA SER A 33 -9.98 -4.70 8.24
C SER A 33 -10.14 -4.11 9.64
N TYR A 34 -11.07 -3.18 9.85
CA TYR A 34 -11.38 -2.66 11.18
C TYR A 34 -11.87 -3.76 12.14
N ASN A 35 -12.84 -4.58 11.70
CA ASN A 35 -13.36 -5.68 12.52
C ASN A 35 -12.30 -6.78 12.79
N THR A 36 -11.41 -7.02 11.85
CA THR A 36 -10.27 -7.94 12.02
C THR A 36 -9.30 -7.39 13.06
N ALA A 37 -8.96 -6.09 12.99
CA ALA A 37 -8.06 -5.44 13.93
C ALA A 37 -8.60 -5.39 15.37
N LEU A 38 -9.91 -5.44 15.57
CA LEU A 38 -10.50 -5.56 16.91
C LEU A 38 -10.22 -6.92 17.57
N LYS A 39 -9.93 -7.96 16.77
CA LYS A 39 -9.70 -9.34 17.22
C LYS A 39 -8.22 -9.75 17.14
N ASP A 40 -7.42 -9.03 16.39
CA ASP A 40 -6.02 -9.32 16.11
C ASP A 40 -5.17 -8.08 16.45
N SER A 41 -4.50 -8.13 17.60
CA SER A 41 -3.72 -7.00 18.12
C SER A 41 -2.48 -6.69 17.26
N LEU A 42 -1.85 -7.71 16.66
CA LEU A 42 -0.70 -7.50 15.77
C LEU A 42 -1.13 -6.81 14.47
N PHE A 43 -2.28 -7.19 13.95
CA PHE A 43 -2.84 -6.48 12.79
C PHE A 43 -3.24 -5.05 13.11
N ALA A 44 -3.84 -4.82 14.29
CA ALA A 44 -4.17 -3.48 14.75
C ALA A 44 -2.92 -2.58 14.91
N GLU A 45 -1.83 -3.16 15.40
CA GLU A 45 -0.53 -2.48 15.52
C GLU A 45 0.05 -2.17 14.13
N ALA A 46 0.06 -3.14 13.22
CA ALA A 46 0.54 -2.95 11.86
C ALA A 46 -0.21 -1.82 11.12
N LEU A 47 -1.53 -1.75 11.27
CA LEU A 47 -2.32 -0.64 10.68
C LEU A 47 -1.97 0.73 11.27
N GLN A 48 -1.58 0.78 12.54
CA GLN A 48 -1.24 2.05 13.23
C GLN A 48 0.20 2.50 13.01
N ASN A 49 1.10 1.55 12.72
CA ASN A 49 2.51 1.81 12.48
C ASN A 49 2.82 2.28 11.06
N GLY A 50 1.86 2.16 10.12
CA GLY A 50 1.98 2.80 8.82
C GLY A 50 1.99 4.32 8.93
N ASP A 51 2.67 4.99 8.00
CA ASP A 51 2.75 6.45 7.95
C ASP A 51 1.40 7.08 7.62
N TYR A 52 0.66 6.44 6.72
CA TYR A 52 -0.67 6.87 6.30
C TYR A 52 -1.66 5.72 6.30
N LEU A 53 -2.91 6.04 6.64
CA LEU A 53 -4.03 5.10 6.64
C LEU A 53 -5.16 5.68 5.79
N ILE A 54 -5.44 5.09 4.61
CA ILE A 54 -6.47 5.60 3.70
C ILE A 54 -7.80 4.91 3.90
N PRO A 55 -8.94 5.65 3.79
CA PRO A 55 -10.29 5.13 4.01
C PRO A 55 -10.81 4.40 2.77
N ASP A 56 -10.51 3.10 2.63
CA ASP A 56 -10.98 2.26 1.52
C ASP A 56 -12.41 1.72 1.73
N GLY A 57 -13.26 2.49 2.32
CA GLY A 57 -14.66 2.09 2.51
C GLY A 57 -15.55 3.27 2.84
N ALA A 58 -16.65 3.42 2.08
CA ALA A 58 -17.65 4.48 2.36
C ALA A 58 -18.23 4.41 3.78
N SER A 59 -18.27 3.21 4.39
CA SER A 59 -18.68 3.02 5.78
C SER A 59 -17.73 3.68 6.76
N ILE A 60 -16.43 3.60 6.55
CA ILE A 60 -15.42 4.26 7.39
C ILE A 60 -15.62 5.76 7.34
N VAL A 61 -15.75 6.33 6.15
CA VAL A 61 -15.99 7.77 5.95
C VAL A 61 -17.23 8.24 6.73
N LYS A 62 -18.36 7.55 6.54
CA LYS A 62 -19.62 7.90 7.21
C LYS A 62 -19.54 7.77 8.73
N VAL A 63 -18.99 6.66 9.23
CA VAL A 63 -18.91 6.40 10.67
C VAL A 63 -17.97 7.39 11.36
N CYS A 64 -16.83 7.74 10.76
CA CYS A 64 -15.93 8.77 11.30
C CYS A 64 -16.65 10.11 11.53
N GLY A 65 -17.52 10.51 10.61
CA GLY A 65 -18.36 11.69 10.78
C GLY A 65 -19.34 11.55 11.94
N TRP A 66 -20.06 10.42 12.04
CA TRP A 66 -21.09 10.20 13.06
C TRP A 66 -20.54 10.11 14.48
N ILE A 67 -19.40 9.45 14.66
CA ILE A 67 -18.78 9.28 16.00
C ILE A 67 -17.89 10.46 16.41
N ASN A 68 -17.85 11.51 15.59
CA ASN A 68 -16.99 12.66 15.82
C ASN A 68 -15.52 12.24 16.02
N ALA A 69 -14.97 11.47 15.06
CA ALA A 69 -13.64 10.93 15.11
C ALA A 69 -12.56 12.02 15.00
N LYS A 70 -11.32 11.69 15.41
CA LYS A 70 -10.15 12.57 15.30
C LYS A 70 -9.89 13.00 13.86
N SER A 71 -9.99 12.06 12.91
CA SER A 71 -9.95 12.33 11.47
C SER A 71 -11.35 12.19 10.88
N ARG A 72 -11.69 13.05 9.94
CA ARG A 72 -12.99 13.09 9.27
C ARG A 72 -12.81 13.02 7.76
N PRO A 73 -12.54 11.81 7.22
CA PRO A 73 -12.41 11.64 5.78
C PRO A 73 -13.60 12.24 5.03
N LYS A 74 -13.32 13.02 4.00
CA LYS A 74 -14.32 13.67 3.16
C LYS A 74 -14.78 12.78 2.03
N GLU A 75 -13.92 11.84 1.64
CA GLU A 75 -14.11 10.94 0.52
C GLU A 75 -13.55 9.55 0.82
N ARG A 76 -14.03 8.56 0.09
CA ARG A 76 -13.41 7.25 0.05
C ARG A 76 -12.16 7.32 -0.85
N ILE A 77 -11.06 6.78 -0.37
CA ILE A 77 -9.83 6.60 -1.17
C ILE A 77 -9.57 5.10 -1.23
N ALA A 78 -9.92 4.46 -2.33
CA ALA A 78 -9.64 3.05 -2.51
C ALA A 78 -8.17 2.82 -2.86
N GLY A 79 -7.67 1.61 -2.58
CA GLY A 79 -6.34 1.21 -3.02
C GLY A 79 -6.11 1.41 -4.53
N TRP A 80 -7.16 1.23 -5.35
CA TRP A 80 -7.12 1.51 -6.78
C TRP A 80 -6.95 3.00 -7.11
N ASP A 81 -7.58 3.89 -6.36
CA ASP A 81 -7.47 5.34 -6.58
C ASP A 81 -6.02 5.80 -6.29
N LEU A 82 -5.45 5.31 -5.17
CA LEU A 82 -4.03 5.52 -4.84
C LEU A 82 -3.11 4.92 -5.92
N PHE A 83 -3.39 3.70 -6.37
CA PHE A 83 -2.61 3.05 -7.43
C PHE A 83 -2.56 3.90 -8.69
N MET A 84 -3.71 4.34 -9.19
CA MET A 84 -3.79 5.15 -10.40
C MET A 84 -3.14 6.52 -10.24
N TYR A 85 -3.21 7.09 -9.05
CA TYR A 85 -2.54 8.35 -8.72
C TYR A 85 -1.02 8.18 -8.76
N GLU A 86 -0.48 7.23 -8.03
CA GLU A 86 0.96 6.99 -7.92
C GLU A 86 1.58 6.51 -9.25
N MET A 87 0.86 5.68 -10.01
CA MET A 87 1.35 5.23 -11.32
C MET A 87 1.49 6.38 -12.31
N LYS A 88 0.64 7.40 -12.22
CA LYS A 88 0.69 8.59 -13.09
C LYS A 88 1.61 9.70 -12.58
N ALA A 89 1.94 9.69 -11.30
CA ALA A 89 2.80 10.70 -10.71
C ALA A 89 4.20 10.64 -11.32
N PRO A 90 4.81 11.78 -11.67
CA PRO A 90 6.19 11.82 -12.14
C PRO A 90 7.15 11.36 -11.03
N LEU A 91 8.32 10.88 -11.43
CA LEU A 91 9.40 10.66 -10.46
C LEU A 91 9.77 11.98 -9.78
N PRO A 92 10.04 11.96 -8.46
CA PRO A 92 10.60 13.13 -7.80
C PRO A 92 11.87 13.59 -8.50
N SER A 93 11.96 14.88 -8.80
CA SER A 93 13.18 15.48 -9.36
C SER A 93 14.23 15.54 -8.25
N CYS A 94 15.18 14.62 -8.26
CA CYS A 94 16.38 14.72 -7.41
C CYS A 94 17.51 15.34 -8.22
N GLU A 95 18.18 16.35 -7.67
CA GLU A 95 19.38 16.92 -8.28
C GLU A 95 20.41 15.80 -8.50
N GLY A 96 20.86 15.63 -9.75
CA GLY A 96 21.87 14.62 -10.13
C GLY A 96 21.31 13.29 -10.65
N MET A 97 19.99 13.11 -10.80
CA MET A 97 19.44 11.97 -11.50
C MET A 97 19.21 12.27 -12.99
N ASP A 98 19.63 11.34 -13.87
CA ASP A 98 19.31 11.39 -15.29
C ASP A 98 17.80 11.49 -15.49
N GLY A 99 17.32 12.59 -16.06
CA GLY A 99 15.89 12.84 -16.32
C GLY A 99 15.22 11.81 -17.25
N ASN A 100 15.95 10.77 -17.64
CA ASN A 100 15.52 9.71 -18.55
C ASN A 100 15.36 8.34 -17.88
N ARG A 101 15.45 8.26 -16.54
CA ARG A 101 15.29 7.01 -15.80
C ARG A 101 13.84 6.56 -15.77
N LYS A 102 13.59 5.30 -16.11
CA LYS A 102 12.26 4.70 -15.94
C LYS A 102 11.91 4.55 -14.44
N LYS A 103 10.64 4.79 -14.12
CA LYS A 103 10.08 4.53 -12.80
C LYS A 103 10.04 3.03 -12.54
N LYS A 104 10.66 2.57 -11.47
CA LYS A 104 10.66 1.17 -11.06
C LYS A 104 9.46 0.86 -10.19
N VAL A 105 8.62 -0.05 -10.63
CA VAL A 105 7.42 -0.46 -9.90
C VAL A 105 7.50 -1.95 -9.61
N MET A 106 7.45 -2.33 -8.34
CA MET A 106 7.47 -3.72 -7.94
C MET A 106 6.11 -4.18 -7.41
N PHE A 107 5.64 -5.31 -7.92
CA PHE A 107 4.47 -6.02 -7.39
C PHE A 107 4.95 -7.24 -6.62
N LEU A 108 4.70 -7.25 -5.32
CA LEU A 108 5.04 -8.35 -4.42
C LEU A 108 3.76 -8.99 -3.91
N GLY A 109 3.58 -10.27 -4.17
CA GLY A 109 2.38 -11.00 -3.78
C GLY A 109 1.64 -11.61 -4.96
N SER A 110 0.51 -12.25 -4.67
CA SER A 110 -0.29 -12.98 -5.66
C SER A 110 0.42 -14.20 -6.27
N SER A 111 -0.26 -14.90 -7.19
CA SER A 111 0.30 -16.05 -7.90
C SER A 111 1.10 -15.60 -9.12
N GLU A 112 2.03 -16.44 -9.58
CA GLU A 112 2.82 -16.16 -10.77
C GLU A 112 1.96 -15.95 -12.02
N SER A 113 0.82 -16.65 -12.12
CA SER A 113 -0.11 -16.45 -13.23
C SER A 113 -0.73 -15.05 -13.25
N VAL A 114 -1.06 -14.49 -12.08
CA VAL A 114 -1.57 -13.13 -11.95
C VAL A 114 -0.45 -12.12 -12.23
N LEU A 115 0.73 -12.35 -11.69
CA LEU A 115 1.89 -11.45 -11.91
C LEU A 115 2.31 -11.42 -13.37
N SER A 116 2.25 -12.55 -14.09
CA SER A 116 2.51 -12.60 -15.52
C SER A 116 1.53 -11.71 -16.31
N ARG A 117 0.25 -11.74 -15.94
CA ARG A 117 -0.75 -10.84 -16.55
C ARG A 117 -0.49 -9.38 -16.20
N ILE A 118 -0.10 -9.08 -14.95
CA ILE A 118 0.27 -7.71 -14.56
C ILE A 118 1.43 -7.20 -15.42
N ARG A 119 2.49 -7.99 -15.61
CA ARG A 119 3.63 -7.61 -16.47
C ARG A 119 3.17 -7.32 -17.90
N GLN A 120 2.30 -8.16 -18.46
CA GLN A 120 1.79 -7.98 -19.80
C GLN A 120 0.97 -6.70 -19.94
N GLU A 121 -0.03 -6.51 -19.08
CA GLU A 121 -0.91 -5.33 -19.12
C GLU A 121 -0.16 -4.03 -18.82
N ALA A 122 0.74 -4.06 -17.84
CA ALA A 122 1.56 -2.90 -17.50
C ALA A 122 2.47 -2.49 -18.68
N GLY A 123 3.01 -3.43 -19.43
CA GLY A 123 3.81 -3.15 -20.61
C GLY A 123 3.02 -2.41 -21.71
N TYR A 124 1.71 -2.63 -21.80
CA TYR A 124 0.83 -1.91 -22.74
C TYR A 124 0.40 -0.53 -22.22
N ILE A 125 0.20 -0.39 -20.91
CA ILE A 125 -0.40 0.83 -20.32
C ILE A 125 0.67 1.82 -19.88
N PHE A 126 1.81 1.32 -19.35
CA PHE A 126 2.84 2.11 -18.68
C PHE A 126 4.22 1.90 -19.33
N HIS A 127 4.38 2.38 -20.58
CA HIS A 127 5.59 2.17 -21.37
C HIS A 127 6.88 2.75 -20.76
N ASP A 128 6.73 3.77 -19.90
CA ASP A 128 7.85 4.47 -19.27
C ASP A 128 8.23 3.90 -17.91
N MET A 129 7.70 2.73 -17.56
CA MET A 129 7.97 2.06 -16.30
C MET A 129 8.75 0.76 -16.47
N GLU A 130 9.56 0.44 -15.47
CA GLU A 130 10.18 -0.87 -15.30
C GLU A 130 9.35 -1.66 -14.27
N VAL A 131 8.69 -2.72 -14.71
CA VAL A 131 7.81 -3.54 -13.86
C VAL A 131 8.54 -4.78 -13.39
N ILE A 132 8.70 -4.90 -12.07
CA ILE A 132 9.33 -6.02 -11.39
C ILE A 132 8.26 -6.76 -10.60
N THR A 133 8.36 -8.08 -10.52
CA THR A 133 7.37 -8.89 -9.80
C THR A 133 8.04 -9.94 -8.94
N TYR A 134 7.42 -10.27 -7.81
CA TYR A 134 7.84 -11.36 -6.94
C TYR A 134 6.64 -12.10 -6.38
N SER A 135 6.57 -13.43 -6.61
CA SER A 135 5.53 -14.30 -6.06
C SER A 135 6.07 -15.01 -4.81
N PRO A 136 5.63 -14.63 -3.61
CA PRO A 136 6.02 -15.34 -2.40
C PRO A 136 5.36 -16.73 -2.34
N PRO A 137 5.89 -17.66 -1.54
CA PRO A 137 5.29 -18.97 -1.38
C PRO A 137 3.85 -18.86 -0.82
N TYR A 138 2.94 -19.66 -1.39
CA TYR A 138 1.54 -19.68 -0.96
C TYR A 138 1.38 -20.53 0.29
N LYS A 139 1.41 -19.87 1.46
CA LYS A 139 1.22 -20.50 2.78
C LYS A 139 0.57 -19.53 3.78
N PRO A 140 -0.07 -20.04 4.85
CA PRO A 140 -0.77 -19.18 5.82
C PRO A 140 0.12 -18.12 6.45
N GLU A 141 1.32 -18.51 6.88
CA GLU A 141 2.31 -17.66 7.53
C GLU A 141 3.67 -17.81 6.85
N PHE A 142 4.41 -16.72 6.80
CA PHE A 142 5.79 -16.73 6.28
C PHE A 142 6.76 -17.11 7.39
N SER A 143 7.74 -17.93 7.03
CA SER A 143 8.90 -18.15 7.88
C SER A 143 9.85 -16.95 7.82
N ASP A 144 10.80 -16.89 8.74
CA ASP A 144 11.87 -15.88 8.70
C ASP A 144 12.68 -15.95 7.40
N GLU A 145 12.85 -17.15 6.83
CA GLU A 145 13.55 -17.36 5.57
C GLU A 145 12.77 -16.77 4.40
N ASP A 146 11.45 -17.01 4.35
CA ASP A 146 10.59 -16.40 3.33
C ASP A 146 10.62 -14.87 3.42
N SER A 147 10.52 -14.35 4.64
CA SER A 147 10.54 -12.90 4.88
C SER A 147 11.88 -12.30 4.45
N ARG A 148 13.00 -12.94 4.78
CA ARG A 148 14.33 -12.50 4.32
C ARG A 148 14.46 -12.54 2.81
N ALA A 149 13.92 -13.58 2.15
CA ALA A 149 13.96 -13.68 0.69
C ALA A 149 13.14 -12.56 0.02
N MET A 150 11.96 -12.25 0.55
CA MET A 150 11.13 -11.14 0.07
C MET A 150 11.83 -9.79 0.27
N VAL A 151 12.36 -9.52 1.46
CA VAL A 151 13.11 -8.28 1.75
C VAL A 151 14.34 -8.15 0.85
N LYS A 152 15.08 -9.24 0.64
CA LYS A 152 16.21 -9.26 -0.27
C LYS A 152 15.78 -8.89 -1.69
N ALA A 153 14.72 -9.50 -2.21
CA ALA A 153 14.21 -9.21 -3.54
C ALA A 153 13.79 -7.74 -3.70
N VAL A 154 13.14 -7.16 -2.68
CA VAL A 154 12.77 -5.73 -2.67
C VAL A 154 14.00 -4.84 -2.68
N ASN A 155 15.01 -5.14 -1.84
CA ASN A 155 16.23 -4.35 -1.76
C ASN A 155 17.07 -4.42 -3.04
N GLU A 156 17.15 -5.60 -3.69
CA GLU A 156 17.84 -5.77 -4.96
C GLU A 156 17.14 -5.04 -6.11
N ALA A 157 15.82 -5.07 -6.13
CA ALA A 157 15.02 -4.34 -7.11
C ALA A 157 15.11 -2.83 -6.91
N ASN A 158 15.22 -2.36 -5.66
CA ASN A 158 15.22 -0.95 -5.26
C ASN A 158 14.11 -0.15 -5.99
N PRO A 159 12.82 -0.52 -5.79
CA PRO A 159 11.73 0.09 -6.51
C PRO A 159 11.40 1.48 -5.99
N ASP A 160 10.87 2.34 -6.88
CA ASP A 160 10.28 3.64 -6.51
C ASP A 160 8.90 3.45 -5.86
N LEU A 161 8.15 2.43 -6.33
CA LEU A 161 6.86 2.02 -5.79
C LEU A 161 6.84 0.51 -5.53
N LEU A 162 6.43 0.13 -4.34
CA LEU A 162 6.20 -1.26 -3.96
C LEU A 162 4.71 -1.49 -3.68
N TRP A 163 4.07 -2.30 -4.54
CA TRP A 163 2.69 -2.74 -4.36
C TRP A 163 2.66 -4.13 -3.75
N ILE A 164 2.10 -4.24 -2.55
CA ILE A 164 2.00 -5.50 -1.83
C ILE A 164 0.58 -6.03 -1.97
N GLY A 165 0.44 -7.14 -2.71
CA GLY A 165 -0.84 -7.75 -3.06
C GLY A 165 -1.01 -9.11 -2.41
N MET A 166 -1.12 -9.14 -1.08
CA MET A 166 -1.42 -10.33 -0.30
C MET A 166 -2.76 -10.15 0.43
N THR A 167 -3.34 -11.24 0.92
CA THR A 167 -4.59 -11.15 1.67
C THR A 167 -4.35 -10.57 3.06
N ALA A 168 -5.16 -9.58 3.46
CA ALA A 168 -5.16 -9.09 4.84
C ALA A 168 -5.57 -10.22 5.83
N PRO A 169 -4.98 -10.29 7.02
CA PRO A 169 -4.06 -9.35 7.67
C PRO A 169 -2.57 -9.62 7.39
N LYS A 170 -2.25 -10.54 6.48
CA LYS A 170 -0.91 -11.05 6.25
C LYS A 170 0.03 -10.00 5.67
N GLN A 171 -0.44 -9.19 4.70
CA GLN A 171 0.37 -8.14 4.10
C GLN A 171 0.77 -7.07 5.12
N GLU A 172 -0.16 -6.61 5.93
CA GLU A 172 0.09 -5.54 6.91
C GLU A 172 0.99 -6.02 8.05
N LYS A 173 0.89 -7.30 8.43
CA LYS A 173 1.77 -7.88 9.45
C LYS A 173 3.20 -8.14 8.96
N TRP A 174 3.36 -8.28 7.65
CA TRP A 174 4.67 -8.51 7.05
C TRP A 174 5.43 -7.20 6.82
N THR A 175 4.73 -6.10 6.53
CA THR A 175 5.34 -4.77 6.31
C THR A 175 5.72 -4.11 7.62
#